data_4a3609e28c15bbe27c08ffa8a31e4998
#
_entry.id   4a3609e28c15bbe27c08ffa8a31e4998
#
_cell.length_a   1.000
_cell.length_b   1.000
_cell.length_c   1.000
_cell.angle_alpha   90.00
_cell.angle_beta   90.00
_cell.angle_gamma   90.00
#
_symmetry.space_group_name_H-M   'P 1'
#
loop_
_entity.id
_entity.type
_entity.pdbx_description
1 polymer ?
#
loop_
_entity_poly.entity_id
_entity_poly.type
_entity_poly.pdbx_seq_one_letter_code
_entity_poly.pdbx_strand_id
1 'polypeptide(L)'
;MAQQEEEALRDCLYEIGWSVGQADAIIAEGFTSMQEIGEMLLKDVSHVCTTISKLPNNRGGIRIGYNLVRRLKGLVWWIRDHQRRDQVAEEADWDLNTCKEAIDYMDMEMARADDESKIEPPGKLKDGDWVQWELKLINFLQNMLGASGIPLHYIIRKDLADDYQFANPGEALIHECPLDGLVYTEDNRKVFGVIKQAVGETQNWDWIKGLNRSQDGRGAMSILRNHFDGPGEVEKRIANPNN
;
A
#
# COMPACT_ATOMS: atom_id res chain seq x y z
N MET A 1 26.18 -23.20 0.05
CA MET A 1 24.98 -22.34 0.07
C MET A 1 25.32 -20.97 0.61
N ALA A 2 25.63 -20.74 1.89
CA ALA A 2 25.91 -19.39 2.41
C ALA A 2 27.01 -18.61 1.66
N GLN A 3 28.10 -19.22 1.25
CA GLN A 3 29.17 -18.55 0.48
C GLN A 3 28.74 -18.16 -0.93
N GLN A 4 27.85 -18.93 -1.56
CA GLN A 4 27.31 -18.66 -2.88
C GLN A 4 26.28 -17.53 -2.83
N GLU A 5 25.47 -17.45 -1.77
CA GLU A 5 24.50 -16.37 -1.54
C GLU A 5 25.22 -15.03 -1.25
N GLU A 6 26.32 -15.07 -0.50
CA GLU A 6 27.16 -13.90 -0.26
C GLU A 6 27.83 -13.38 -1.54
N GLU A 7 28.27 -14.28 -2.42
CA GLU A 7 28.88 -13.92 -3.72
C GLU A 7 27.84 -13.28 -4.63
N ALA A 8 26.63 -13.84 -4.73
CA ALA A 8 25.51 -13.28 -5.47
C ALA A 8 25.14 -11.86 -4.98
N LEU A 9 25.09 -11.65 -3.66
CA LEU A 9 24.84 -10.32 -3.12
C LEU A 9 25.97 -9.34 -3.50
N ARG A 10 27.24 -9.77 -3.45
CA ARG A 10 28.37 -8.92 -3.84
C ARG A 10 28.27 -8.48 -5.30
N ASP A 11 27.93 -9.40 -6.20
CA ASP A 11 27.80 -9.12 -7.61
C ASP A 11 26.67 -8.13 -7.88
N CYS A 12 25.51 -8.29 -7.23
CA CYS A 12 24.44 -7.29 -7.29
C CYS A 12 24.89 -5.90 -6.82
N LEU A 13 25.70 -5.81 -5.77
CA LEU A 13 26.22 -4.52 -5.27
C LEU A 13 27.23 -3.92 -6.24
N TYR A 14 28.09 -4.74 -6.88
CA TYR A 14 29.06 -4.26 -7.87
C TYR A 14 28.36 -3.72 -9.12
N GLU A 15 27.31 -4.38 -9.60
CA GLU A 15 26.51 -3.93 -10.74
C GLU A 15 25.93 -2.51 -10.52
N ILE A 16 25.59 -2.17 -9.30
CA ILE A 16 25.11 -0.83 -8.96
C ILE A 16 26.21 0.15 -8.53
N GLY A 17 27.47 -0.23 -8.72
CA GLY A 17 28.64 0.62 -8.59
C GLY A 17 29.21 0.73 -7.17
N TRP A 18 28.94 -0.25 -6.30
CA TRP A 18 29.60 -0.37 -5.01
C TRP A 18 31.02 -0.90 -5.21
N SER A 19 31.97 -0.42 -4.42
CA SER A 19 33.32 -0.95 -4.38
C SER A 19 33.39 -2.20 -3.49
N VAL A 20 34.45 -3.00 -3.66
CA VAL A 20 34.72 -4.19 -2.84
C VAL A 20 34.62 -3.85 -1.35
N GLY A 21 35.32 -2.79 -0.89
CA GLY A 21 35.29 -2.42 0.52
C GLY A 21 33.92 -1.96 1.04
N GLN A 22 33.05 -1.41 0.19
CA GLN A 22 31.69 -1.04 0.56
C GLN A 22 30.78 -2.28 0.67
N ALA A 23 30.90 -3.22 -0.27
CA ALA A 23 30.19 -4.48 -0.22
C ALA A 23 30.62 -5.33 0.99
N ASP A 24 31.92 -5.43 1.24
CA ASP A 24 32.45 -6.11 2.42
C ASP A 24 31.92 -5.53 3.73
N ALA A 25 31.74 -4.22 3.78
CA ALA A 25 31.24 -3.56 4.98
C ALA A 25 29.75 -3.87 5.24
N ILE A 26 28.92 -3.98 4.22
CA ILE A 26 27.51 -4.42 4.37
C ILE A 26 27.42 -5.85 4.84
N ILE A 27 28.25 -6.72 4.28
CA ILE A 27 28.32 -8.14 4.67
C ILE A 27 28.79 -8.28 6.11
N ALA A 28 29.75 -7.49 6.54
CA ALA A 28 30.24 -7.47 7.92
C ALA A 28 29.17 -7.01 8.93
N GLU A 29 28.20 -6.22 8.52
CA GLU A 29 27.01 -5.86 9.32
C GLU A 29 25.96 -6.97 9.39
N GLY A 30 26.17 -8.11 8.71
CA GLY A 30 25.31 -9.28 8.78
C GLY A 30 24.36 -9.47 7.61
N PHE A 31 24.42 -8.63 6.56
CA PHE A 31 23.64 -8.81 5.35
C PHE A 31 24.41 -9.69 4.36
N THR A 32 24.17 -11.01 4.41
CA THR A 32 24.94 -12.00 3.65
C THR A 32 24.20 -12.60 2.46
N SER A 33 22.94 -12.21 2.25
CA SER A 33 22.11 -12.71 1.16
C SER A 33 21.18 -11.64 0.60
N MET A 34 20.69 -11.87 -0.63
CA MET A 34 19.65 -11.05 -1.25
C MET A 34 18.36 -11.03 -0.41
N GLN A 35 18.04 -12.16 0.22
CA GLN A 35 16.86 -12.23 1.09
C GLN A 35 16.98 -11.29 2.27
N GLU A 36 18.11 -11.29 2.98
CA GLU A 36 18.35 -10.41 4.14
C GLU A 36 18.32 -8.92 3.73
N ILE A 37 18.87 -8.57 2.57
CA ILE A 37 18.76 -7.22 2.01
C ILE A 37 17.28 -6.87 1.74
N GLY A 38 16.50 -7.80 1.21
CA GLY A 38 15.05 -7.60 0.96
C GLY A 38 14.23 -7.39 2.24
N GLU A 39 14.66 -7.92 3.38
CA GLU A 39 14.00 -7.72 4.68
C GLU A 39 14.25 -6.32 5.28
N MET A 40 15.28 -5.60 4.81
CA MET A 40 15.62 -4.28 5.29
C MET A 40 14.51 -3.27 4.97
N LEU A 41 14.05 -2.50 5.95
CA LEU A 41 13.09 -1.42 5.70
C LEU A 41 13.75 -0.27 4.90
N LEU A 42 13.08 0.24 3.86
CA LEU A 42 13.60 1.32 3.01
C LEU A 42 14.06 2.56 3.81
N LYS A 43 13.36 2.88 4.91
CA LYS A 43 13.73 3.97 5.81
C LYS A 43 15.05 3.73 6.55
N ASP A 44 15.39 2.45 6.81
CA ASP A 44 16.57 2.08 7.60
C ASP A 44 17.84 1.96 6.74
N VAL A 45 17.69 1.82 5.41
CA VAL A 45 18.84 1.75 4.47
C VAL A 45 19.82 2.91 4.68
N SER A 46 19.31 4.13 4.81
CA SER A 46 20.16 5.33 5.03
C SER A 46 20.87 5.28 6.36
N HIS A 47 20.24 4.71 7.39
CA HIS A 47 20.84 4.55 8.71
C HIS A 47 21.97 3.53 8.68
N VAL A 48 21.75 2.36 8.08
CA VAL A 48 22.77 1.31 7.90
C VAL A 48 24.00 1.88 7.16
N CYS A 49 23.80 2.53 6.01
CA CYS A 49 24.89 3.14 5.25
C CYS A 49 25.66 4.21 6.06
N THR A 50 24.94 4.96 6.90
CA THR A 50 25.58 5.96 7.77
C THR A 50 26.39 5.29 8.88
N THR A 51 25.89 4.22 9.45
CA THR A 51 26.58 3.43 10.49
C THR A 51 27.86 2.83 9.94
N ILE A 52 27.80 2.17 8.79
CA ILE A 52 28.97 1.63 8.09
C ILE A 52 30.04 2.73 7.86
N SER A 53 29.61 3.91 7.42
CA SER A 53 30.53 5.03 7.17
C SER A 53 31.21 5.58 8.42
N LYS A 54 30.68 5.28 9.62
CA LYS A 54 31.20 5.75 10.93
C LYS A 54 32.01 4.70 11.68
N LEU A 55 32.14 3.46 11.19
CA LEU A 55 32.86 2.41 11.89
C LEU A 55 34.32 2.79 12.12
N PRO A 56 34.82 2.67 13.38
CA PRO A 56 36.15 3.18 13.76
C PRO A 56 37.33 2.41 13.13
N ASN A 57 37.11 1.19 12.66
CA ASN A 57 38.13 0.38 11.98
C ASN A 57 38.25 0.65 10.48
N ASN A 58 37.58 1.66 10.01
CA ASN A 58 37.55 2.03 8.60
C ASN A 58 38.81 2.77 8.22
N ARG A 59 39.91 2.03 8.05
CA ARG A 59 41.27 2.54 7.72
C ARG A 59 41.34 3.19 6.34
N GLY A 60 40.36 3.83 5.87
CA GLY A 60 40.29 4.52 4.59
C GLY A 60 39.02 5.30 4.41
N GLY A 61 38.15 5.32 5.42
CA GLY A 61 36.85 6.03 5.35
C GLY A 61 35.95 5.49 4.25
N ILE A 62 35.25 4.35 4.49
CA ILE A 62 34.25 3.87 3.54
C ILE A 62 33.14 4.92 3.49
N ARG A 63 33.11 5.71 2.44
CA ARG A 63 32.09 6.70 2.23
C ARG A 63 31.03 6.14 1.27
N ILE A 64 29.80 6.01 1.74
CA ILE A 64 28.67 5.64 0.90
C ILE A 64 27.94 6.93 0.53
N GLY A 65 28.07 7.33 -0.74
CA GLY A 65 27.43 8.56 -1.26
C GLY A 65 25.93 8.39 -1.46
N TYR A 66 25.20 9.50 -1.55
CA TYR A 66 23.75 9.54 -1.73
C TYR A 66 23.24 8.62 -2.87
N ASN A 67 23.93 8.64 -4.01
CA ASN A 67 23.52 7.82 -5.16
C ASN A 67 23.61 6.32 -4.87
N LEU A 68 24.62 5.87 -4.12
CA LEU A 68 24.77 4.48 -3.74
C LEU A 68 23.71 4.06 -2.72
N VAL A 69 23.36 4.93 -1.77
CA VAL A 69 22.23 4.71 -0.85
C VAL A 69 20.94 4.58 -1.63
N ARG A 70 20.69 5.42 -2.63
CA ARG A 70 19.49 5.37 -3.47
C ARG A 70 19.42 4.07 -4.30
N ARG A 71 20.56 3.65 -4.86
CA ARG A 71 20.64 2.38 -5.60
C ARG A 71 20.42 1.16 -4.71
N LEU A 72 20.96 1.17 -3.49
CA LEU A 72 20.65 0.12 -2.50
C LEU A 72 19.17 0.09 -2.14
N LYS A 73 18.51 1.24 -1.99
CA LYS A 73 17.06 1.31 -1.82
C LYS A 73 16.30 0.69 -3.01
N GLY A 74 16.77 0.92 -4.22
CA GLY A 74 16.24 0.30 -5.44
C GLY A 74 16.35 -1.24 -5.39
N LEU A 75 17.51 -1.78 -4.96
CA LEU A 75 17.71 -3.22 -4.77
C LEU A 75 16.74 -3.78 -3.73
N VAL A 76 16.64 -3.16 -2.57
CA VAL A 76 15.69 -3.58 -1.51
C VAL A 76 14.26 -3.59 -2.02
N TRP A 77 13.85 -2.54 -2.75
CA TRP A 77 12.50 -2.43 -3.31
C TRP A 77 12.26 -3.52 -4.36
N TRP A 78 13.21 -3.76 -5.27
CA TRP A 78 13.12 -4.76 -6.32
C TRP A 78 12.96 -6.17 -5.77
N ILE A 79 13.76 -6.56 -4.78
CA ILE A 79 13.64 -7.87 -4.13
C ILE A 79 12.27 -8.03 -3.49
N ARG A 80 11.77 -7.00 -2.81
CA ARG A 80 10.45 -7.01 -2.17
C ARG A 80 9.30 -7.08 -3.17
N ASP A 81 9.44 -6.42 -4.31
CA ASP A 81 8.42 -6.48 -5.36
C ASP A 81 8.31 -7.90 -5.93
N HIS A 82 9.44 -8.61 -6.13
CA HIS A 82 9.43 -10.02 -6.51
C HIS A 82 8.78 -10.90 -5.43
N GLN A 83 9.12 -10.69 -4.17
CA GLN A 83 8.50 -11.44 -3.05
C GLN A 83 6.98 -11.21 -2.96
N ARG A 84 6.50 -9.99 -3.20
CA ARG A 84 5.05 -9.68 -3.27
C ARG A 84 4.33 -10.43 -4.38
N ARG A 85 5.04 -10.77 -5.45
CA ARG A 85 4.52 -11.52 -6.61
C ARG A 85 4.75 -13.03 -6.50
N ASP A 86 5.19 -13.54 -5.35
CA ASP A 86 5.61 -14.93 -5.15
C ASP A 86 6.71 -15.37 -6.15
N GLN A 87 7.60 -14.44 -6.53
CA GLN A 87 8.74 -14.67 -7.42
C GLN A 87 10.05 -14.61 -6.64
N VAL A 88 11.05 -15.34 -7.11
CA VAL A 88 12.41 -15.24 -6.59
C VAL A 88 13.14 -14.15 -7.36
N ALA A 89 13.80 -13.26 -6.64
CA ALA A 89 14.69 -12.27 -7.23
C ALA A 89 16.04 -12.94 -7.53
N GLU A 90 16.33 -13.18 -8.81
CA GLU A 90 17.57 -13.83 -9.24
C GLU A 90 18.63 -12.76 -9.56
N GLU A 91 19.89 -13.01 -9.15
CA GLU A 91 21.03 -12.12 -9.41
C GLU A 91 21.18 -11.82 -10.90
N ALA A 92 20.96 -12.81 -11.76
CA ALA A 92 21.10 -12.68 -13.21
C ALA A 92 20.14 -11.65 -13.84
N ASP A 93 19.05 -11.32 -13.16
CA ASP A 93 18.05 -10.35 -13.62
C ASP A 93 18.34 -8.93 -13.11
N TRP A 94 19.41 -8.76 -12.32
CA TRP A 94 19.78 -7.47 -11.73
C TRP A 94 20.96 -6.82 -12.43
N ASP A 95 20.73 -5.64 -12.97
CA ASP A 95 21.76 -4.78 -13.57
C ASP A 95 21.49 -3.30 -13.26
N LEU A 96 22.34 -2.41 -13.80
CA LEU A 96 22.17 -0.97 -13.59
C LEU A 96 20.88 -0.41 -14.21
N ASN A 97 20.32 -1.02 -15.26
CA ASN A 97 19.08 -0.57 -15.89
C ASN A 97 17.89 -1.01 -15.05
N THR A 98 17.87 -2.28 -14.63
CA THR A 98 16.88 -2.81 -13.69
C THR A 98 16.87 -1.99 -12.39
N CYS A 99 18.06 -1.60 -11.89
CA CYS A 99 18.17 -0.72 -10.72
C CYS A 99 17.53 0.66 -10.94
N LYS A 100 17.71 1.27 -12.11
CA LYS A 100 17.06 2.56 -12.44
C LYS A 100 15.55 2.43 -12.50
N GLU A 101 15.06 1.41 -13.18
CA GLU A 101 13.62 1.13 -13.26
C GLU A 101 13.02 0.89 -11.87
N ALA A 102 13.68 0.09 -11.03
CA ALA A 102 13.27 -0.14 -9.66
C ALA A 102 13.21 1.15 -8.82
N ILE A 103 14.17 2.05 -9.00
CA ILE A 103 14.17 3.35 -8.35
C ILE A 103 12.99 4.22 -8.82
N ASP A 104 12.71 4.23 -10.12
CA ASP A 104 11.61 5.01 -10.67
C ASP A 104 10.25 4.49 -10.17
N TYR A 105 10.06 3.17 -10.13
CA TYR A 105 8.87 2.55 -9.55
C TYR A 105 8.75 2.80 -8.05
N MET A 106 9.84 2.68 -7.30
CA MET A 106 9.88 3.00 -5.87
C MET A 106 9.48 4.46 -5.61
N ASP A 107 10.04 5.41 -6.37
CA ASP A 107 9.72 6.83 -6.23
C ASP A 107 8.26 7.13 -6.58
N MET A 108 7.70 6.47 -7.60
CA MET A 108 6.28 6.55 -7.94
C MET A 108 5.39 6.00 -6.82
N GLU A 109 5.74 4.85 -6.23
CA GLU A 109 4.99 4.25 -5.12
C GLU A 109 5.04 5.16 -3.88
N MET A 110 6.21 5.73 -3.56
CA MET A 110 6.37 6.67 -2.45
C MET A 110 5.61 7.98 -2.68
N ALA A 111 5.62 8.53 -3.89
CA ALA A 111 4.87 9.73 -4.23
C ALA A 111 3.36 9.50 -4.12
N ARG A 112 2.86 8.34 -4.57
CA ARG A 112 1.45 7.96 -4.39
C ARG A 112 1.07 7.87 -2.92
N ALA A 113 1.89 7.20 -2.10
CA ALA A 113 1.64 7.08 -0.67
C ALA A 113 1.63 8.46 0.04
N ASP A 114 2.49 9.39 -0.39
CA ASP A 114 2.52 10.76 0.13
C ASP A 114 1.26 11.54 -0.29
N ASP A 115 0.80 11.40 -1.53
CA ASP A 115 -0.43 12.02 -2.02
C ASP A 115 -1.67 11.44 -1.34
N GLU A 116 -1.75 10.12 -1.15
CA GLU A 116 -2.82 9.47 -0.39
C GLU A 116 -2.89 9.97 1.05
N SER A 117 -1.75 10.23 1.68
CA SER A 117 -1.68 10.75 3.06
C SER A 117 -2.25 12.17 3.23
N LYS A 118 -2.34 12.94 2.14
CA LYS A 118 -2.89 14.31 2.12
C LYS A 118 -4.41 14.34 1.95
N ILE A 119 -5.04 13.20 1.60
CA ILE A 119 -6.48 13.12 1.41
C ILE A 119 -7.14 13.04 2.78
N GLU A 120 -8.00 14.01 3.09
CA GLU A 120 -8.74 14.00 4.35
C GLU A 120 -9.70 12.80 4.41
N PRO A 121 -9.59 11.95 5.44
CA PRO A 121 -10.54 10.86 5.63
C PRO A 121 -11.95 11.42 5.90
N PRO A 122 -13.01 10.67 5.61
CA PRO A 122 -14.36 11.08 5.96
C PRO A 122 -14.42 11.28 7.47
N GLY A 123 -14.91 12.43 7.89
CA GLY A 123 -15.11 12.72 9.31
C GLY A 123 -16.07 11.73 9.97
N LYS A 124 -16.32 11.88 11.28
CA LYS A 124 -17.26 11.02 12.00
C LYS A 124 -18.66 11.13 11.41
N LEU A 125 -19.31 9.99 11.20
CA LEU A 125 -20.69 9.93 10.75
C LEU A 125 -21.61 10.41 11.90
N LYS A 126 -22.29 11.53 11.68
CA LYS A 126 -23.28 12.10 12.59
C LYS A 126 -24.69 11.78 12.08
N ASP A 127 -25.65 11.73 13.01
CA ASP A 127 -27.04 11.56 12.64
C ASP A 127 -27.50 12.72 11.74
N GLY A 128 -28.19 12.38 10.66
CA GLY A 128 -28.65 13.34 9.64
C GLY A 128 -27.67 13.64 8.50
N ASP A 129 -26.38 13.35 8.66
CA ASP A 129 -25.33 13.69 7.68
C ASP A 129 -25.02 12.57 6.69
N TRP A 130 -25.80 11.49 6.64
CA TRP A 130 -25.51 10.27 5.87
C TRP A 130 -25.13 10.55 4.41
N VAL A 131 -25.95 11.28 3.68
CA VAL A 131 -25.73 11.52 2.24
C VAL A 131 -24.40 12.23 1.99
N GLN A 132 -24.11 13.26 2.77
CA GLN A 132 -22.87 14.02 2.65
C GLN A 132 -21.67 13.19 3.09
N TRP A 133 -21.82 12.39 4.14
CA TRP A 133 -20.77 11.50 4.62
C TRP A 133 -20.47 10.39 3.62
N GLU A 134 -21.49 9.73 3.02
CA GLU A 134 -21.30 8.73 1.98
C GLU A 134 -20.54 9.30 0.78
N LEU A 135 -20.90 10.50 0.32
CA LEU A 135 -20.19 11.17 -0.76
C LEU A 135 -18.71 11.43 -0.42
N LYS A 136 -18.42 11.90 0.80
CA LYS A 136 -17.05 12.09 1.28
C LYS A 136 -16.28 10.78 1.35
N LEU A 137 -16.91 9.70 1.83
CA LEU A 137 -16.30 8.37 1.86
C LEU A 137 -16.00 7.87 0.44
N ILE A 138 -16.94 7.99 -0.49
CA ILE A 138 -16.74 7.61 -1.89
C ILE A 138 -15.56 8.38 -2.48
N ASN A 139 -15.54 9.71 -2.35
CA ASN A 139 -14.45 10.54 -2.85
C ASN A 139 -13.10 10.16 -2.23
N PHE A 140 -13.06 9.90 -0.93
CA PHE A 140 -11.87 9.44 -0.24
C PHE A 140 -11.36 8.11 -0.82
N LEU A 141 -12.24 7.11 -0.97
CA LEU A 141 -11.88 5.79 -1.49
C LEU A 141 -11.56 5.79 -2.99
N GLN A 142 -12.08 6.76 -3.77
CA GLN A 142 -11.71 6.94 -5.18
C GLN A 142 -10.26 7.42 -5.34
N ASN A 143 -9.73 8.12 -4.36
CA ASN A 143 -8.37 8.63 -4.35
C ASN A 143 -7.37 7.70 -3.62
N MET A 144 -7.84 6.63 -2.98
CA MET A 144 -7.00 5.60 -2.37
C MET A 144 -6.90 4.38 -3.28
N LEU A 145 -5.68 3.95 -3.56
CA LEU A 145 -5.46 2.75 -4.37
C LEU A 145 -5.39 1.49 -3.50
N GLY A 146 -6.06 0.45 -3.96
CA GLY A 146 -5.96 -0.90 -3.42
C GLY A 146 -4.67 -1.61 -3.82
N ALA A 147 -4.50 -2.86 -3.37
CA ALA A 147 -3.33 -3.67 -3.65
C ALA A 147 -3.15 -3.97 -5.16
N SER A 148 -4.23 -3.96 -5.95
CA SER A 148 -4.21 -4.10 -7.42
C SER A 148 -3.95 -2.80 -8.18
N GLY A 149 -3.80 -1.66 -7.49
CA GLY A 149 -3.75 -0.34 -8.12
C GLY A 149 -5.10 0.19 -8.60
N ILE A 150 -6.21 -0.47 -8.24
CA ILE A 150 -7.58 -0.01 -8.51
C ILE A 150 -8.06 0.82 -7.30
N PRO A 151 -8.80 1.93 -7.51
CA PRO A 151 -9.36 2.71 -6.42
C PRO A 151 -10.21 1.87 -5.46
N LEU A 152 -9.99 1.99 -4.14
CA LEU A 152 -10.69 1.21 -3.10
C LEU A 152 -12.21 1.36 -3.13
N HIS A 153 -12.72 2.35 -3.85
CA HIS A 153 -14.16 2.54 -4.08
C HIS A 153 -14.83 1.29 -4.67
N TYR A 154 -14.11 0.43 -5.41
CA TYR A 154 -14.68 -0.80 -5.97
C TYR A 154 -15.26 -1.74 -4.90
N ILE A 155 -14.73 -1.70 -3.68
CA ILE A 155 -15.21 -2.51 -2.55
C ILE A 155 -16.65 -2.15 -2.18
N ILE A 156 -17.00 -0.85 -2.19
CA ILE A 156 -18.30 -0.35 -1.75
C ILE A 156 -19.23 0.02 -2.92
N ARG A 157 -18.84 -0.35 -4.16
CA ARG A 157 -19.68 -0.10 -5.34
C ARG A 157 -21.07 -0.70 -5.16
N LYS A 158 -22.07 -0.05 -5.73
CA LYS A 158 -23.42 -0.60 -5.84
C LYS A 158 -23.46 -1.61 -6.98
N ASP A 159 -24.25 -2.66 -6.83
CA ASP A 159 -24.50 -3.56 -7.92
C ASP A 159 -25.32 -2.85 -8.98
N LEU A 160 -24.93 -2.99 -10.24
CA LEU A 160 -25.57 -2.36 -11.38
C LEU A 160 -26.53 -3.33 -12.04
N ALA A 161 -27.49 -2.81 -12.82
CA ALA A 161 -28.31 -3.62 -13.69
C ALA A 161 -27.47 -4.28 -14.80
N ASP A 162 -27.89 -5.47 -15.25
CA ASP A 162 -27.14 -6.25 -16.25
C ASP A 162 -26.96 -5.53 -17.59
N ASP A 163 -27.81 -4.54 -17.90
CA ASP A 163 -27.82 -3.75 -19.11
C ASP A 163 -27.13 -2.38 -18.94
N TYR A 164 -26.47 -2.13 -17.82
CA TYR A 164 -25.81 -0.87 -17.56
C TYR A 164 -24.62 -0.62 -18.51
N GLN A 165 -24.58 0.56 -19.08
CA GLN A 165 -23.49 0.99 -19.96
C GLN A 165 -22.52 1.92 -19.21
N PHE A 166 -21.26 1.54 -19.16
CA PHE A 166 -20.25 2.34 -18.50
C PHE A 166 -19.94 3.63 -19.29
N ALA A 167 -19.86 4.73 -18.58
CA ALA A 167 -19.57 6.03 -19.18
C ALA A 167 -18.11 6.15 -19.67
N ASN A 168 -17.19 5.39 -19.05
CA ASN A 168 -15.77 5.41 -19.38
C ASN A 168 -15.07 4.11 -18.89
N PRO A 169 -13.85 3.81 -19.41
CA PRO A 169 -13.10 2.62 -19.01
C PRO A 169 -12.75 2.55 -17.52
N GLY A 170 -12.59 3.69 -16.84
CA GLY A 170 -12.29 3.73 -15.40
C GLY A 170 -13.47 3.25 -14.57
N GLU A 171 -14.70 3.59 -14.96
CA GLU A 171 -15.92 3.11 -14.34
C GLU A 171 -16.07 1.58 -14.55
N ALA A 172 -15.84 1.12 -15.79
CA ALA A 172 -15.84 -0.31 -16.09
C ALA A 172 -14.85 -1.07 -15.21
N LEU A 173 -13.60 -0.59 -15.09
CA LEU A 173 -12.57 -1.21 -14.26
C LEU A 173 -13.00 -1.37 -12.80
N ILE A 174 -13.67 -0.35 -12.22
CA ILE A 174 -14.18 -0.41 -10.85
C ILE A 174 -15.28 -1.47 -10.74
N HIS A 175 -16.17 -1.57 -11.72
CA HIS A 175 -17.31 -2.48 -11.66
C HIS A 175 -16.99 -3.92 -12.06
N GLU A 176 -15.98 -4.14 -12.90
CA GLU A 176 -15.52 -5.46 -13.33
C GLU A 176 -14.48 -6.07 -12.36
N CYS A 177 -13.93 -5.27 -11.43
CA CYS A 177 -12.96 -5.77 -10.46
C CYS A 177 -13.55 -6.92 -9.64
N PRO A 178 -12.85 -8.08 -9.51
CA PRO A 178 -13.34 -9.22 -8.73
C PRO A 178 -13.57 -8.84 -7.26
N LEU A 179 -14.64 -9.39 -6.66
CA LEU A 179 -14.97 -9.23 -5.24
C LEU A 179 -14.62 -10.51 -4.46
N ASP A 180 -13.51 -11.15 -4.81
CA ASP A 180 -12.97 -12.35 -4.20
C ASP A 180 -11.44 -12.37 -4.24
N GLY A 181 -10.82 -13.39 -3.65
CA GLY A 181 -9.37 -13.56 -3.63
C GLY A 181 -8.65 -12.74 -2.55
N LEU A 182 -7.32 -12.88 -2.52
CA LEU A 182 -6.47 -12.28 -1.48
C LEU A 182 -6.44 -10.75 -1.57
N VAL A 183 -6.32 -10.21 -2.78
CA VAL A 183 -6.30 -8.76 -3.04
C VAL A 183 -7.58 -8.11 -2.55
N TYR A 184 -8.74 -8.66 -2.94
CA TYR A 184 -10.03 -8.18 -2.44
C TYR A 184 -10.11 -8.25 -0.91
N THR A 185 -9.65 -9.34 -0.30
CA THR A 185 -9.70 -9.52 1.17
C THR A 185 -8.88 -8.44 1.88
N GLU A 186 -7.70 -8.11 1.37
CA GLU A 186 -6.85 -7.06 1.93
C GLU A 186 -7.48 -5.68 1.78
N ASP A 187 -7.97 -5.35 0.59
CA ASP A 187 -8.60 -4.07 0.31
C ASP A 187 -9.92 -3.90 1.09
N ASN A 188 -10.70 -4.97 1.23
CA ASN A 188 -11.92 -4.99 2.02
C ASN A 188 -11.64 -4.70 3.51
N ARG A 189 -10.54 -5.21 4.05
CA ARG A 189 -10.07 -4.88 5.42
C ARG A 189 -9.68 -3.41 5.57
N LYS A 190 -8.98 -2.85 4.57
CA LYS A 190 -8.61 -1.42 4.57
C LYS A 190 -9.86 -0.55 4.61
N VAL A 191 -10.84 -0.86 3.75
CA VAL A 191 -12.12 -0.13 3.73
C VAL A 191 -12.88 -0.27 5.04
N PHE A 192 -12.91 -1.46 5.64
CA PHE A 192 -13.49 -1.63 6.97
C PHE A 192 -12.81 -0.73 8.02
N GLY A 193 -11.48 -0.63 7.98
CA GLY A 193 -10.71 0.24 8.86
C GLY A 193 -11.14 1.70 8.76
N VAL A 194 -11.32 2.21 7.53
CA VAL A 194 -11.80 3.59 7.27
C VAL A 194 -13.21 3.79 7.83
N ILE A 195 -14.14 2.88 7.54
CA ILE A 195 -15.52 2.96 8.04
C ILE A 195 -15.53 2.90 9.57
N LYS A 196 -14.78 1.96 10.17
CA LYS A 196 -14.68 1.83 11.63
C LYS A 196 -14.16 3.11 12.28
N GLN A 197 -13.16 3.77 11.70
CA GLN A 197 -12.65 5.04 12.23
C GLN A 197 -13.72 6.13 12.23
N ALA A 198 -14.59 6.15 11.22
CA ALA A 198 -15.65 7.14 11.10
C ALA A 198 -16.86 6.91 12.03
N VAL A 199 -17.17 5.62 12.33
CA VAL A 199 -18.37 5.28 13.11
C VAL A 199 -18.07 4.71 14.51
N GLY A 200 -16.83 4.31 14.80
CA GLY A 200 -16.45 3.53 15.98
C GLY A 200 -16.74 4.20 17.32
N GLU A 201 -16.87 5.52 17.34
CA GLU A 201 -17.23 6.32 18.55
C GLU A 201 -18.64 6.94 18.45
N THR A 202 -19.46 6.45 17.53
CA THR A 202 -20.83 6.90 17.30
C THR A 202 -21.83 5.78 17.59
N GLN A 203 -23.11 6.11 17.70
CA GLN A 203 -24.19 5.10 17.84
C GLN A 203 -24.22 4.16 16.63
N ASN A 204 -23.73 4.61 15.47
CA ASN A 204 -23.72 3.84 14.24
C ASN A 204 -22.78 2.62 14.31
N TRP A 205 -21.83 2.58 15.27
CA TRP A 205 -20.97 1.42 15.52
C TRP A 205 -21.78 0.17 15.86
N ASP A 206 -22.89 0.31 16.58
CA ASP A 206 -23.72 -0.83 17.00
C ASP A 206 -24.25 -1.63 15.82
N TRP A 207 -24.44 -1.02 14.66
CA TRP A 207 -24.92 -1.68 13.46
C TRP A 207 -23.86 -2.58 12.82
N ILE A 208 -22.60 -2.20 12.87
CA ILE A 208 -21.51 -2.91 12.16
C ILE A 208 -20.54 -3.64 13.09
N LYS A 209 -20.68 -3.51 14.42
CA LYS A 209 -19.77 -4.16 15.39
C LYS A 209 -19.63 -5.68 15.21
N GLY A 210 -20.68 -6.36 14.72
CA GLY A 210 -20.65 -7.78 14.41
C GLY A 210 -19.62 -8.16 13.33
N LEU A 211 -19.27 -7.23 12.45
CA LEU A 211 -18.27 -7.42 11.39
C LEU A 211 -16.83 -7.12 11.85
N ASN A 212 -16.61 -6.73 13.10
CA ASN A 212 -15.27 -6.37 13.58
C ASN A 212 -14.27 -7.53 13.50
N ARG A 213 -14.73 -8.78 13.62
CA ARG A 213 -13.89 -9.98 13.51
C ARG A 213 -13.50 -10.30 12.07
N SER A 214 -14.45 -10.21 11.14
CA SER A 214 -14.24 -10.47 9.71
C SER A 214 -13.57 -9.30 9.00
N GLN A 215 -13.68 -8.09 9.56
CA GLN A 215 -13.22 -6.84 8.95
C GLN A 215 -13.80 -6.62 7.53
N ASP A 216 -15.10 -6.90 7.37
CA ASP A 216 -15.81 -6.82 6.10
C ASP A 216 -16.32 -5.40 5.84
N GLY A 217 -15.56 -4.63 5.04
CA GLY A 217 -15.89 -3.26 4.67
C GLY A 217 -17.09 -3.15 3.74
N ARG A 218 -17.24 -4.09 2.79
CA ARG A 218 -18.39 -4.14 1.90
C ARG A 218 -19.67 -4.42 2.67
N GLY A 219 -19.64 -5.42 3.54
CA GLY A 219 -20.77 -5.75 4.43
C GLY A 219 -21.11 -4.60 5.36
N ALA A 220 -20.12 -3.91 5.94
CA ALA A 220 -20.35 -2.75 6.79
C ALA A 220 -21.06 -1.61 6.04
N MET A 221 -20.60 -1.30 4.81
CA MET A 221 -21.23 -0.29 3.98
C MET A 221 -22.67 -0.67 3.58
N SER A 222 -22.89 -1.93 3.24
CA SER A 222 -24.24 -2.44 2.93
C SER A 222 -25.22 -2.28 4.09
N ILE A 223 -24.78 -2.62 5.32
CA ILE A 223 -25.59 -2.45 6.54
C ILE A 223 -25.92 -0.98 6.77
N LEU A 224 -24.92 -0.08 6.65
CA LEU A 224 -25.14 1.36 6.83
C LEU A 224 -26.12 1.91 5.78
N ARG A 225 -25.95 1.56 4.51
CA ARG A 225 -26.89 1.93 3.44
C ARG A 225 -28.31 1.46 3.73
N ASN A 226 -28.49 0.21 4.10
CA ASN A 226 -29.81 -0.34 4.43
C ASN A 226 -30.43 0.40 5.62
N HIS A 227 -29.64 0.82 6.58
CA HIS A 227 -30.12 1.58 7.73
C HIS A 227 -30.53 3.02 7.33
N PHE A 228 -29.69 3.72 6.58
CA PHE A 228 -29.92 5.14 6.28
C PHE A 228 -30.76 5.37 5.01
N ASP A 229 -30.68 4.49 4.00
CA ASP A 229 -31.41 4.60 2.73
C ASP A 229 -32.59 3.63 2.62
N GLY A 230 -32.90 2.92 3.71
CA GLY A 230 -34.07 2.02 3.75
C GLY A 230 -35.38 2.78 3.52
N PRO A 231 -36.41 2.11 2.98
CA PRO A 231 -37.67 2.76 2.57
C PRO A 231 -38.31 3.64 3.65
N GLY A 232 -38.25 3.23 4.91
CA GLY A 232 -38.79 3.99 6.03
C GLY A 232 -38.03 5.26 6.39
N GLU A 233 -36.72 5.33 6.09
CA GLU A 233 -35.89 6.52 6.36
C GLU A 233 -35.98 7.51 5.20
N VAL A 234 -36.11 7.03 3.97
CA VAL A 234 -36.38 7.88 2.79
C VAL A 234 -37.71 8.61 2.93
N GLU A 235 -38.76 7.91 3.38
CA GLU A 235 -40.08 8.52 3.68
C GLU A 235 -40.00 9.58 4.78
N LYS A 236 -39.25 9.34 5.85
CA LYS A 236 -39.04 10.33 6.94
C LYS A 236 -38.30 11.57 6.46
N ARG A 237 -37.31 11.43 5.57
CA ARG A 237 -36.58 12.58 4.99
C ARG A 237 -37.46 13.40 4.05
N ILE A 238 -38.29 12.76 3.26
CA ILE A 238 -39.26 13.45 2.38
C ILE A 238 -40.30 14.20 3.23
N ALA A 239 -40.74 13.61 4.34
CA ALA A 239 -41.70 14.24 5.25
C ALA A 239 -41.11 15.40 6.09
N ASN A 240 -39.79 15.39 6.35
CA ASN A 240 -39.11 16.42 7.14
C ASN A 240 -37.86 16.96 6.37
N PRO A 241 -38.03 17.81 5.36
CA PRO A 241 -36.92 18.31 4.52
C PRO A 241 -35.96 19.27 5.26
N ASN A 242 -36.22 19.64 6.49
CA ASN A 242 -35.44 20.61 7.29
C ASN A 242 -34.70 20.00 8.49
N ASN A 243 -34.55 18.69 8.55
CA ASN A 243 -33.74 18.02 9.59
C ASN A 243 -32.48 17.43 9.03
#